data_636ff4d9dbe59648b172207f5ba7c3e2
#
_entry.id   636ff4d9dbe59648b172207f5ba7c3e2
#
_cell.length_a   1.000
_cell.length_b   1.000
_cell.length_c   1.000
_cell.angle_alpha   90.00
_cell.angle_beta   90.00
_cell.angle_gamma   90.00
#
_symmetry.space_group_name_H-M   'P 1'
#
loop_
_entity.id
_entity.type
_entity.pdbx_description
1 polymer ?
#
loop_
_entity_poly.entity_id
_entity_poly.type
_entity_poly.pdbx_seq_one_letter_code
_entity_poly.pdbx_strand_id
1 'polypeptide(L)' 'MNALDLFKRLPHLDGNKKVINDWGYIPNLYHFDTQWHVSWIYYDECESFIDFEGETPEESIQKAFDWCVELKLIQ' A
#
# COMPACT_ATOMS: atom_id res chain seq x y z
N MET A 1 2.62 15.23 -9.31
CA MET A 1 1.68 14.56 -8.35
C MET A 1 2.44 14.31 -7.05
N ASN A 2 1.91 14.73 -5.91
CA ASN A 2 2.60 14.52 -4.65
C ASN A 2 2.35 13.11 -4.09
N ALA A 3 3.09 12.73 -3.05
CA ALA A 3 3.00 11.39 -2.49
C ALA A 3 1.62 11.07 -1.94
N LEU A 4 0.93 12.03 -1.34
CA LEU A 4 -0.41 11.81 -0.81
C LEU A 4 -1.38 11.46 -1.93
N ASP A 5 -1.27 12.11 -3.09
CA ASP A 5 -2.11 11.79 -4.24
C ASP A 5 -1.84 10.38 -4.75
N LEU A 6 -0.58 9.96 -4.76
CA LEU A 6 -0.23 8.59 -5.11
C LEU A 6 -0.84 7.59 -4.13
N PHE A 7 -0.75 7.90 -2.84
CA PHE A 7 -1.30 7.02 -1.80
C PHE A 7 -2.81 6.83 -1.97
N LYS A 8 -3.53 7.90 -2.29
CA LYS A 8 -4.98 7.83 -2.49
C LYS A 8 -5.37 6.96 -3.68
N ARG A 9 -4.46 6.70 -4.59
CA ARG A 9 -4.72 5.88 -5.77
C ARG A 9 -4.41 4.40 -5.55
N LEU A 10 -3.83 4.04 -4.42
CA LEU A 10 -3.52 2.65 -4.11
C LEU A 10 -4.83 1.87 -3.92
N PRO A 11 -5.00 0.73 -4.60
CA PRO A 11 -6.25 -0.02 -4.57
C PRO A 11 -6.37 -0.90 -3.33
N HIS A 12 -7.61 -1.30 -3.02
CA HIS A 12 -7.83 -2.41 -2.11
C HIS A 12 -7.60 -3.71 -2.87
N LEU A 13 -7.03 -4.71 -2.21
CA LEU A 13 -6.67 -5.97 -2.85
C LEU A 13 -7.28 -7.15 -2.09
N ASP A 14 -7.53 -8.24 -2.82
CA ASP A 14 -7.89 -9.51 -2.19
C ASP A 14 -6.62 -10.29 -1.85
N GLY A 15 -6.78 -11.48 -1.29
CA GLY A 15 -5.64 -12.32 -0.92
C GLY A 15 -4.81 -12.81 -2.09
N ASN A 16 -5.30 -12.64 -3.31
CA ASN A 16 -4.60 -13.02 -4.54
C ASN A 16 -4.02 -11.79 -5.26
N LYS A 17 -3.96 -10.66 -4.59
CA LYS A 17 -3.44 -9.39 -5.12
C LYS A 17 -4.24 -8.85 -6.29
N LYS A 18 -5.54 -9.12 -6.30
CA LYS A 18 -6.45 -8.57 -7.31
C LYS A 18 -7.21 -7.39 -6.74
N VAL A 19 -7.42 -6.37 -7.58
CA VAL A 19 -8.16 -5.17 -7.18
C VAL A 19 -9.62 -5.51 -6.91
N ILE A 20 -10.12 -5.04 -5.77
CA ILE A 20 -11.51 -5.23 -5.39
C ILE A 20 -12.11 -3.90 -4.96
N ASN A 21 -13.44 -3.80 -4.96
CA ASN A 21 -14.17 -2.60 -4.56
C ASN A 21 -14.78 -2.73 -3.16
N ASP A 22 -14.28 -3.64 -2.38
CA ASP A 22 -14.84 -3.97 -1.07
C ASP A 22 -13.72 -3.97 -0.03
N TRP A 23 -14.04 -4.41 1.16
CA TRP A 23 -13.03 -4.64 2.19
C TRP A 23 -12.04 -5.69 1.68
N GLY A 24 -11.03 -5.93 2.38
CA GLY A 24 -9.99 -6.84 2.01
C GLY A 24 -8.70 -6.26 2.58
N TYR A 25 -7.62 -6.34 1.85
CA TYR A 25 -6.37 -5.72 2.27
C TYR A 25 -6.37 -4.28 1.82
N ILE A 26 -6.23 -3.37 2.79
CA ILE A 26 -6.30 -1.92 2.57
C ILE A 26 -4.91 -1.33 2.79
N PRO A 27 -4.43 -0.44 1.90
CA PRO A 27 -3.14 0.20 2.11
C PRO A 27 -3.16 1.13 3.31
N ASN A 28 -2.16 1.01 4.16
CA ASN A 28 -1.98 1.83 5.36
C ASN A 28 -0.59 2.43 5.38
N LEU A 29 -0.50 3.69 5.77
CA LEU A 29 0.76 4.40 5.93
C LEU A 29 1.01 4.60 7.41
N TYR A 30 2.17 4.17 7.91
CA TYR A 30 2.51 4.34 9.32
C TYR A 30 4.01 4.40 9.50
N HIS A 31 4.43 4.88 10.69
CA HIS A 31 5.83 4.97 11.06
C HIS A 31 6.12 3.94 12.15
N PHE A 32 7.10 3.08 11.92
CA PHE A 32 7.47 2.05 12.86
C PHE A 32 8.96 1.73 12.73
N ASP A 33 9.64 1.64 13.87
CA ASP A 33 11.05 1.24 13.96
C ASP A 33 11.95 2.09 13.04
N THR A 34 11.83 3.41 13.16
CA THR A 34 12.60 4.42 12.42
C THR A 34 12.32 4.49 10.93
N GLN A 35 11.41 3.68 10.41
CA GLN A 35 11.06 3.66 8.99
C GLN A 35 9.58 3.98 8.79
N TRP A 36 9.27 4.52 7.62
CA TRP A 36 7.89 4.66 7.18
C TRP A 36 7.50 3.42 6.38
N HIS A 37 6.25 3.00 6.55
CA HIS A 37 5.75 1.78 5.91
C HIS A 37 4.45 2.05 5.21
N VAL A 38 4.29 1.44 4.03
CA VAL A 38 2.99 1.27 3.39
C VAL A 38 2.74 -0.23 3.34
N SER A 39 1.70 -0.68 4.03
CA SER A 39 1.35 -2.09 4.11
C SER A 39 -0.10 -2.31 3.74
N TRP A 40 -0.40 -3.40 3.04
CA TRP A 40 -1.77 -3.82 2.82
C TRP A 40 -2.20 -4.68 4.00
N ILE A 41 -3.13 -4.18 4.80
CA ILE A 41 -3.54 -4.79 6.06
C ILE A 41 -5.00 -5.22 5.96
N TYR A 42 -5.27 -6.47 6.35
CA TYR A 42 -6.63 -6.98 6.42
C TYR A 42 -7.32 -6.42 7.65
N TYR A 43 -8.47 -5.83 7.47
CA TYR A 43 -9.16 -5.04 8.48
C TYR A 43 -9.42 -5.79 9.79
N ASP A 44 -9.96 -7.01 9.68
CA ASP A 44 -10.37 -7.76 10.87
C ASP A 44 -9.21 -8.43 11.60
N GLU A 45 -8.14 -8.73 10.91
CA GLU A 45 -7.07 -9.57 11.44
C GLU A 45 -5.78 -8.81 11.70
N CYS A 46 -5.72 -7.54 11.30
CA CYS A 46 -4.51 -6.73 11.38
C CYS A 46 -3.31 -7.45 10.75
N GLU A 47 -3.57 -8.27 9.76
CA GLU A 47 -2.55 -9.06 9.10
C GLU A 47 -2.09 -8.37 7.84
N SER A 48 -0.76 -8.20 7.72
CA SER A 48 -0.15 -7.58 6.56
C SER A 48 0.36 -8.68 5.63
N PHE A 49 0.05 -8.58 4.33
CA PHE A 49 0.59 -9.54 3.39
C PHE A 49 1.71 -8.97 2.52
N ILE A 50 1.88 -7.66 2.50
CA ILE A 50 2.98 -7.00 1.81
C ILE A 50 3.29 -5.66 2.45
N ASP A 51 4.57 -5.31 2.51
CA ASP A 51 5.03 -4.12 3.20
C ASP A 51 6.12 -3.44 2.36
N PHE A 52 6.03 -2.11 2.26
CA PHE A 52 7.04 -1.29 1.58
C PHE A 52 7.57 -0.27 2.56
N GLU A 53 8.86 -0.32 2.86
CA GLU A 53 9.46 0.60 3.82
C GLU A 53 10.36 1.62 3.14
N GLY A 54 10.46 2.79 3.78
CA GLY A 54 11.31 3.87 3.31
C GLY A 54 11.67 4.80 4.45
N GLU A 55 12.69 5.62 4.25
CA GLU A 55 13.12 6.58 5.25
C GLU A 55 12.13 7.75 5.39
N THR A 56 11.33 7.97 4.36
CA THR A 56 10.30 9.01 4.35
C THR A 56 8.98 8.42 3.90
N PRO A 57 7.84 9.08 4.23
CA PRO A 57 6.54 8.61 3.73
C PRO A 57 6.52 8.57 2.20
N GLU A 58 7.13 9.57 1.56
CA GLU A 58 7.19 9.67 0.10
C GLU A 58 7.87 8.46 -0.51
N GLU A 59 8.96 8.01 0.09
CA GLU A 59 9.72 6.87 -0.41
C GLU A 59 8.90 5.58 -0.31
N SER A 60 8.27 5.33 0.84
CA SER A 60 7.47 4.13 1.03
C SER A 60 6.25 4.10 0.11
N ILE A 61 5.60 5.26 -0.06
CA ILE A 61 4.45 5.39 -0.96
C ILE A 61 4.87 5.15 -2.41
N GLN A 62 6.00 5.72 -2.82
CA GLN A 62 6.48 5.56 -4.19
C GLN A 62 6.77 4.09 -4.50
N LYS A 63 7.41 3.38 -3.58
CA LYS A 63 7.68 1.96 -3.75
C LYS A 63 6.40 1.15 -3.92
N ALA A 64 5.39 1.44 -3.09
CA ALA A 64 4.11 0.76 -3.17
C ALA A 64 3.39 1.07 -4.49
N PHE A 65 3.42 2.32 -4.91
CA PHE A 65 2.81 2.74 -6.17
C PHE A 65 3.48 2.07 -7.36
N ASP A 66 4.81 2.05 -7.37
CA ASP A 66 5.56 1.43 -8.47
C ASP A 66 5.26 -0.07 -8.57
N TRP A 67 5.13 -0.74 -7.43
CA TRP A 67 4.74 -2.15 -7.39
C TRP A 67 3.35 -2.36 -8.01
N CYS A 68 2.40 -1.49 -7.69
CA CYS A 68 1.05 -1.57 -8.26
C CYS A 68 1.07 -1.34 -9.77
N VAL A 69 1.88 -0.40 -10.24
CA VAL A 69 2.01 -0.14 -11.67
C VAL A 69 2.62 -1.35 -12.38
N GLU A 70 3.66 -1.93 -11.80
CA GLU A 70 4.32 -3.10 -12.36
C GLU A 70 3.37 -4.28 -12.52
N LEU A 71 2.50 -4.49 -11.54
CA LEU A 71 1.51 -5.56 -11.59
C LEU A 71 0.22 -5.16 -12.32
N LYS A 72 0.18 -3.96 -12.88
CA LYS A 72 -0.99 -3.43 -13.63
C LYS A 72 -2.23 -3.32 -12.75
N LEU A 73 -2.06 -3.05 -11.48
CA LEU A 73 -3.16 -2.82 -10.54
C LEU A 73 -3.67 -1.38 -10.61
N ILE A 74 -2.85 -0.48 -11.14
CA ILE A 74 -3.17 0.94 -11.37
C ILE A 74 -2.82 1.26 -12.80
N GLN A 75 -3.68 2.03 -13.43
CA GLN A 75 -3.45 2.49 -14.80
C GLN A 75 -2.89 3.91 -14.81
#